data_b8732c0f9c5469b34acd2015b242b702
#
_entry.id   b8732c0f9c5469b34acd2015b242b702
#
_cell.length_a   1.000
_cell.length_b   1.000
_cell.length_c   1.000
_cell.angle_alpha   90.00
_cell.angle_beta   90.00
_cell.angle_gamma   90.00
#
_symmetry.space_group_name_H-M   'P 1'
#
loop_
_entity.id
_entity.type
_entity.pdbx_description
1 polymer ?
#
loop_
_entity_poly.entity_id
_entity_poly.type
_entity_poly.pdbx_seq_one_letter_code
_entity_poly.pdbx_strand_id
1 'polypeptide(L)'
;LSSSSAASDVYKRQASGCDAVKFQKRNPHKAVPEEQKNKPRKWLGEDMTYLEYKLRTEFGKEEYDKIDEYCKQKGIGWSASPWDTDSLEFLAQYDIPFIKLPSAMLTNDDLLYATVGTGKKVIFSTGMSTAEEIDHAVSILRSAQKTYGNKQKIGLLHCNSSYPAPVNELNLSGIKTLAEKYPDFEIGYSGHEMTLGTTVASVLLGASI
;
A
#
# COMPACT_ATOMS: atom_id res chain seq x y z
N LEU A 1 -9.68 -5.28 14.86
CA LEU A 1 -8.73 -6.41 14.79
C LEU A 1 -7.98 -6.45 16.12
N SER A 2 -8.00 -7.59 16.81
CA SER A 2 -7.21 -7.75 18.02
C SER A 2 -5.73 -7.93 17.68
N SER A 3 -4.82 -7.63 18.60
CA SER A 3 -3.39 -7.89 18.44
C SER A 3 -3.09 -9.37 18.08
N SER A 4 -3.94 -10.30 18.52
CA SER A 4 -3.84 -11.73 18.19
C SER A 4 -4.13 -12.02 16.71
N SER A 5 -5.04 -11.28 16.04
CA SER A 5 -5.28 -11.47 14.60
C SER A 5 -4.13 -10.91 13.75
N ALA A 6 -3.54 -9.78 14.13
CA ALA A 6 -2.36 -9.25 13.45
C ALA A 6 -1.16 -10.21 13.56
N ALA A 7 -0.91 -10.77 14.75
CA ALA A 7 0.14 -11.77 14.97
C ALA A 7 -0.08 -13.04 14.14
N SER A 8 -1.34 -13.54 14.05
CA SER A 8 -1.69 -14.67 13.19
C SER A 8 -1.43 -14.37 11.71
N ASP A 9 -1.75 -13.16 11.25
CA ASP A 9 -1.49 -12.75 9.87
C ASP A 9 0.00 -12.65 9.56
N VAL A 10 0.81 -12.12 10.46
CA VAL A 10 2.28 -12.08 10.32
C VAL A 10 2.84 -13.51 10.20
N TYR A 11 2.44 -14.41 11.12
CA TYR A 11 2.89 -15.79 11.11
C TYR A 11 2.54 -16.52 9.80
N LYS A 12 1.30 -16.39 9.32
CA LYS A 12 0.86 -17.04 8.08
C LYS A 12 1.69 -16.58 6.88
N ARG A 13 1.95 -15.28 6.76
CA ARG A 13 2.75 -14.72 5.67
C ARG A 13 4.20 -15.16 5.74
N GLN A 14 4.80 -15.18 6.94
CA GLN A 14 6.13 -15.72 7.14
C GLN A 14 6.22 -17.19 6.72
N ALA A 15 5.29 -18.02 7.19
CA ALA A 15 5.23 -19.44 6.84
C ALA A 15 5.02 -19.69 5.34
N SER A 16 4.42 -18.72 4.64
CA SER A 16 4.25 -18.75 3.18
C SER A 16 5.43 -18.19 2.39
N GLY A 17 6.54 -17.83 3.05
CA GLY A 17 7.74 -17.33 2.39
C GLY A 17 7.68 -15.86 1.93
N CYS A 18 6.78 -15.06 2.50
CA CYS A 18 6.74 -13.64 2.19
C CYS A 18 7.93 -12.89 2.84
N ASP A 19 8.52 -11.93 2.11
CA ASP A 19 9.62 -11.09 2.60
C ASP A 19 9.13 -10.04 3.59
N ALA A 20 7.89 -9.59 3.47
CA ALA A 20 7.29 -8.59 4.35
C ALA A 20 5.78 -8.72 4.47
N VAL A 21 5.25 -8.20 5.57
CA VAL A 21 3.80 -7.98 5.77
C VAL A 21 3.48 -6.50 5.65
N LYS A 22 2.28 -6.19 5.14
CA LYS A 22 1.87 -4.80 4.95
C LYS A 22 0.54 -4.51 5.64
N PHE A 23 0.54 -3.46 6.44
CA PHE A 23 -0.62 -2.88 7.10
C PHE A 23 -1.11 -1.62 6.38
N GLN A 24 -2.04 -0.90 6.98
CA GLN A 24 -2.49 0.42 6.52
C GLN A 24 -2.47 1.37 7.70
N LYS A 25 -2.06 2.61 7.47
CA LYS A 25 -2.12 3.69 8.45
C LYS A 25 -2.85 4.88 7.87
N ARG A 26 -3.83 5.38 8.61
CA ARG A 26 -4.57 6.58 8.22
C ARG A 26 -4.92 7.43 9.43
N ASN A 27 -5.07 8.72 9.22
CA ASN A 27 -5.80 9.58 10.14
C ASN A 27 -7.28 9.57 9.69
N PRO A 28 -8.21 8.89 10.41
CA PRO A 28 -9.60 8.77 9.95
C PRO A 28 -10.29 10.12 9.75
N HIS A 29 -9.93 11.15 10.52
CA HIS A 29 -10.51 12.48 10.37
C HIS A 29 -10.15 13.15 9.04
N LYS A 30 -8.97 12.83 8.47
CA LYS A 30 -8.49 13.34 7.18
C LYS A 30 -8.85 12.41 6.03
N ALA A 31 -8.72 11.10 6.24
CA ALA A 31 -8.90 10.10 5.18
C ALA A 31 -10.37 9.78 4.86
N VAL A 32 -11.31 10.06 5.78
CA VAL A 32 -12.75 9.85 5.53
C VAL A 32 -13.35 11.12 4.93
N PRO A 33 -13.90 11.05 3.71
CA PRO A 33 -14.58 12.18 3.10
C PRO A 33 -15.72 12.72 3.98
N GLU A 34 -15.92 14.03 4.01
CA GLU A 34 -16.85 14.69 4.93
C GLU A 34 -18.28 14.14 4.80
N GLU A 35 -18.75 13.93 3.57
CA GLU A 35 -20.07 13.37 3.27
C GLU A 35 -20.24 11.90 3.69
N GLN A 36 -19.15 11.22 4.05
CA GLN A 36 -19.17 9.83 4.51
C GLN A 36 -19.15 9.71 6.03
N LYS A 37 -18.60 10.70 6.75
CA LYS A 37 -18.32 10.63 8.19
C LYS A 37 -19.53 10.19 9.02
N ASN A 38 -20.69 10.74 8.73
CA ASN A 38 -21.94 10.52 9.48
C ASN A 38 -22.81 9.38 8.90
N LYS A 39 -22.36 8.66 7.84
CA LYS A 39 -23.14 7.56 7.29
C LYS A 39 -23.28 6.44 8.32
N PRO A 40 -24.51 5.90 8.49
CA PRO A 40 -24.74 4.80 9.42
C PRO A 40 -23.93 3.57 9.05
N ARG A 41 -23.33 2.95 10.05
CA ARG A 41 -22.58 1.69 9.95
C ARG A 41 -22.98 0.77 11.09
N LYS A 42 -23.16 -0.51 10.79
CA LYS A 42 -23.29 -1.54 11.81
C LYS A 42 -22.03 -2.36 11.88
N TRP A 43 -21.45 -2.50 13.08
CA TRP A 43 -20.23 -3.28 13.30
C TRP A 43 -20.28 -3.99 14.65
N LEU A 44 -20.03 -5.30 14.66
CA LEU A 44 -20.11 -6.16 15.85
C LEU A 44 -21.43 -6.05 16.63
N GLY A 45 -22.55 -5.78 15.94
CA GLY A 45 -23.87 -5.63 16.54
C GLY A 45 -24.18 -4.22 17.05
N GLU A 46 -23.23 -3.29 17.05
CA GLU A 46 -23.40 -1.89 17.46
C GLU A 46 -23.68 -0.99 16.27
N ASP A 47 -24.58 -0.04 16.43
CA ASP A 47 -24.82 1.03 15.46
C ASP A 47 -23.89 2.20 15.75
N MET A 48 -23.22 2.71 14.72
CA MET A 48 -22.26 3.81 14.81
C MET A 48 -22.17 4.58 13.49
N THR A 49 -21.46 5.68 13.48
CA THR A 49 -21.10 6.37 12.25
C THR A 49 -19.93 5.68 11.53
N TYR A 50 -19.78 5.96 10.24
CA TYR A 50 -18.64 5.44 9.47
C TYR A 50 -17.30 5.95 10.02
N LEU A 51 -17.25 7.19 10.50
CA LEU A 51 -16.04 7.73 11.13
C LEU A 51 -15.69 6.98 12.43
N GLU A 52 -16.68 6.75 13.31
CA GLU A 52 -16.48 5.99 14.55
C GLU A 52 -15.98 4.56 14.26
N TYR A 53 -16.55 3.90 13.25
CA TYR A 53 -16.05 2.61 12.78
C TYR A 53 -14.58 2.67 12.37
N LYS A 54 -14.19 3.70 11.60
CA LYS A 54 -12.80 3.87 11.19
C LYS A 54 -11.85 4.16 12.35
N LEU A 55 -12.28 4.99 13.30
CA LEU A 55 -11.50 5.26 14.52
C LEU A 55 -11.29 4.00 15.38
N ARG A 56 -12.31 3.15 15.51
CA ARG A 56 -12.22 1.89 16.27
C ARG A 56 -11.37 0.82 15.59
N THR A 57 -11.22 0.87 14.27
CA THR A 57 -10.45 -0.13 13.51
C THR A 57 -9.03 0.31 13.18
N GLU A 58 -8.69 1.57 13.45
CA GLU A 58 -7.36 2.10 13.20
C GLU A 58 -6.40 1.74 14.36
N PHE A 59 -5.21 1.29 14.00
CA PHE A 59 -4.16 0.99 14.99
C PHE A 59 -3.43 2.27 15.42
N GLY A 60 -3.19 2.38 16.71
CA GLY A 60 -2.38 3.42 17.32
C GLY A 60 -0.91 3.01 17.47
N LYS A 61 -0.17 3.82 18.23
CA LYS A 61 1.27 3.58 18.44
C LYS A 61 1.55 2.26 19.16
N GLU A 62 0.75 1.93 20.18
CA GLU A 62 0.95 0.70 20.97
C GLU A 62 0.82 -0.57 20.10
N GLU A 63 -0.14 -0.60 19.18
CA GLU A 63 -0.31 -1.73 18.25
C GLU A 63 0.83 -1.82 17.25
N TYR A 64 1.29 -0.69 16.71
CA TYR A 64 2.43 -0.66 15.80
C TYR A 64 3.75 -1.02 16.48
N ASP A 65 3.97 -0.62 17.73
CA ASP A 65 5.13 -1.03 18.52
C ASP A 65 5.15 -2.56 18.72
N LYS A 66 3.99 -3.16 19.01
CA LYS A 66 3.85 -4.63 19.11
C LYS A 66 4.07 -5.34 17.76
N ILE A 67 3.60 -4.75 16.65
CA ILE A 67 3.84 -5.27 15.30
C ILE A 67 5.33 -5.23 14.99
N ASP A 68 6.00 -4.12 15.27
CA ASP A 68 7.43 -3.95 15.02
C ASP A 68 8.27 -4.96 15.81
N GLU A 69 8.01 -5.08 17.09
CA GLU A 69 8.68 -6.07 17.94
C GLU A 69 8.45 -7.50 17.47
N TYR A 70 7.19 -7.85 17.18
CA TYR A 70 6.84 -9.20 16.75
C TYR A 70 7.43 -9.56 15.39
N CYS A 71 7.41 -8.65 14.42
CA CYS A 71 8.03 -8.86 13.13
C CYS A 71 9.56 -9.05 13.25
N LYS A 72 10.21 -8.25 14.11
CA LYS A 72 11.64 -8.44 14.42
C LYS A 72 11.93 -9.82 15.03
N GLN A 73 11.13 -10.25 16.00
CA GLN A 73 11.24 -11.59 16.60
C GLN A 73 11.06 -12.71 15.58
N LYS A 74 10.19 -12.52 14.59
CA LYS A 74 9.91 -13.50 13.53
C LYS A 74 10.87 -13.40 12.35
N GLY A 75 11.71 -12.40 12.27
CA GLY A 75 12.65 -12.22 11.16
C GLY A 75 11.94 -11.91 9.83
N ILE A 76 10.78 -11.21 9.86
CA ILE A 76 10.05 -10.78 8.66
C ILE A 76 9.97 -9.25 8.64
N GLY A 77 10.16 -8.65 7.46
CA GLY A 77 9.94 -7.23 7.28
C GLY A 77 8.46 -6.83 7.46
N TRP A 78 8.21 -5.60 7.84
CA TRP A 78 6.85 -5.05 7.80
C TRP A 78 6.84 -3.65 7.24
N SER A 79 5.69 -3.23 6.73
CA SER A 79 5.44 -1.87 6.27
C SER A 79 3.96 -1.51 6.48
N ALA A 80 3.62 -0.26 6.22
CA ALA A 80 2.23 0.16 6.12
C ALA A 80 2.02 1.14 4.98
N SER A 81 0.79 1.17 4.47
CA SER A 81 0.38 2.15 3.48
C SER A 81 -0.16 3.39 4.17
N PRO A 82 0.52 4.56 4.08
CA PRO A 82 -0.05 5.81 4.55
C PRO A 82 -1.17 6.28 3.60
N TRP A 83 -2.22 6.87 4.17
CA TRP A 83 -3.33 7.48 3.45
C TRP A 83 -3.36 9.01 3.56
N ASP A 84 -2.42 9.56 4.28
CA ASP A 84 -2.24 10.99 4.54
C ASP A 84 -0.82 11.26 5.05
N THR A 85 -0.44 12.52 5.09
CA THR A 85 0.90 12.95 5.53
C THR A 85 1.16 12.70 7.01
N ASP A 86 0.14 12.82 7.89
CA ASP A 86 0.30 12.50 9.33
C ASP A 86 0.65 11.02 9.51
N SER A 87 0.00 10.16 8.71
CA SER A 87 0.30 8.72 8.69
C SER A 87 1.71 8.43 8.17
N LEU A 88 2.19 9.20 7.20
CA LEU A 88 3.56 9.10 6.71
C LEU A 88 4.57 9.50 7.80
N GLU A 89 4.34 10.61 8.49
CA GLU A 89 5.17 11.06 9.62
C GLU A 89 5.16 10.04 10.76
N PHE A 90 3.99 9.46 11.06
CA PHE A 90 3.89 8.39 12.04
C PHE A 90 4.76 7.19 11.65
N LEU A 91 4.77 6.77 10.39
CA LEU A 91 5.57 5.63 9.92
C LEU A 91 7.08 5.93 9.87
N ALA A 92 7.48 7.19 9.78
CA ALA A 92 8.88 7.59 9.80
C ALA A 92 9.60 7.24 11.11
N GLN A 93 8.86 6.98 12.19
CA GLN A 93 9.41 6.56 13.48
C GLN A 93 9.96 5.13 13.49
N TYR A 94 9.61 4.32 12.48
CA TYR A 94 9.95 2.89 12.42
C TYR A 94 10.98 2.61 11.34
N ASP A 95 11.83 1.62 11.59
CA ASP A 95 12.77 1.13 10.57
C ASP A 95 12.09 0.11 9.67
N ILE A 96 11.21 0.60 8.80
CA ILE A 96 10.49 -0.19 7.82
C ILE A 96 11.23 -0.20 6.47
N PRO A 97 11.26 -1.34 5.74
CA PRO A 97 12.09 -1.49 4.54
C PRO A 97 11.56 -0.70 3.34
N PHE A 98 10.28 -0.39 3.29
CA PHE A 98 9.66 0.36 2.20
C PHE A 98 8.37 1.04 2.67
N ILE A 99 7.89 2.00 1.88
CA ILE A 99 6.55 2.58 2.03
C ILE A 99 5.76 2.26 0.77
N LYS A 100 4.57 1.68 0.94
CA LYS A 100 3.68 1.36 -0.17
C LYS A 100 2.50 2.32 -0.22
N LEU A 101 2.38 3.08 -1.31
CA LEU A 101 1.24 3.94 -1.57
C LEU A 101 0.13 3.14 -2.26
N PRO A 102 -1.11 3.14 -1.72
CA PRO A 102 -2.23 2.43 -2.34
C PRO A 102 -2.71 3.17 -3.59
N SER A 103 -3.38 2.47 -4.50
CA SER A 103 -3.91 3.05 -5.75
C SER A 103 -4.74 4.33 -5.51
N ALA A 104 -5.54 4.35 -4.46
CA ALA A 104 -6.35 5.52 -4.10
C ALA A 104 -5.56 6.79 -3.78
N MET A 105 -4.25 6.67 -3.55
CA MET A 105 -3.36 7.81 -3.24
C MET A 105 -2.47 8.21 -4.42
N LEU A 106 -2.65 7.62 -5.60
CA LEU A 106 -1.83 7.91 -6.77
C LEU A 106 -1.95 9.38 -7.23
N THR A 107 -3.10 10.00 -7.04
CA THR A 107 -3.36 11.40 -7.41
C THR A 107 -3.11 12.39 -6.27
N ASN A 108 -2.50 11.95 -5.16
CA ASN A 108 -2.14 12.82 -4.05
C ASN A 108 -0.67 13.24 -4.16
N ASP A 109 -0.43 14.33 -4.89
CA ASP A 109 0.91 14.83 -5.23
C ASP A 109 1.77 15.11 -3.99
N ASP A 110 1.17 15.71 -2.95
CA ASP A 110 1.88 16.05 -1.71
C ASP A 110 2.37 14.78 -1.00
N LEU A 111 1.51 13.74 -0.93
CA LEU A 111 1.86 12.48 -0.31
C LEU A 111 2.92 11.72 -1.13
N LEU A 112 2.80 11.70 -2.48
CA LEU A 112 3.81 11.13 -3.37
C LEU A 112 5.16 11.78 -3.15
N TYR A 113 5.21 13.12 -3.18
CA TYR A 113 6.41 13.90 -3.03
C TYR A 113 7.07 13.69 -1.66
N ALA A 114 6.28 13.80 -0.59
CA ALA A 114 6.76 13.62 0.79
C ALA A 114 7.27 12.19 1.04
N THR A 115 6.63 11.17 0.44
CA THR A 115 7.05 9.78 0.62
C THR A 115 8.47 9.53 0.09
N VAL A 116 8.82 10.11 -1.05
CA VAL A 116 10.20 10.02 -1.58
C VAL A 116 11.20 10.70 -0.65
N GLY A 117 10.79 11.81 -0.02
CA GLY A 117 11.59 12.55 0.96
C GLY A 117 11.98 11.76 2.21
N THR A 118 11.28 10.66 2.53
CA THR A 118 11.63 9.78 3.65
C THR A 118 12.95 9.02 3.45
N GLY A 119 13.49 8.98 2.21
CA GLY A 119 14.67 8.20 1.85
C GLY A 119 14.43 6.68 1.78
N LYS A 120 13.25 6.20 2.14
CA LYS A 120 12.90 4.77 2.06
C LYS A 120 12.55 4.35 0.63
N LYS A 121 12.60 3.03 0.37
CA LYS A 121 12.09 2.49 -0.91
C LYS A 121 10.59 2.80 -1.02
N VAL A 122 10.18 3.34 -2.16
CA VAL A 122 8.78 3.66 -2.45
C VAL A 122 8.21 2.63 -3.40
N ILE A 123 7.03 2.12 -3.09
CA ILE A 123 6.26 1.23 -3.96
C ILE A 123 4.87 1.84 -4.11
N PHE A 124 4.31 1.92 -5.32
CA PHE A 124 2.95 2.42 -5.51
C PHE A 124 2.17 1.61 -6.54
N SER A 125 0.86 1.59 -6.38
CA SER A 125 -0.05 0.82 -7.23
C SER A 125 -0.85 1.72 -8.16
N THR A 126 -1.17 1.23 -9.36
CA THR A 126 -1.79 1.98 -10.45
C THR A 126 -3.27 1.67 -10.67
N GLY A 127 -3.91 0.94 -9.76
CA GLY A 127 -5.34 0.64 -9.89
C GLY A 127 -6.20 1.89 -9.89
N MET A 128 -7.34 1.87 -10.58
CA MET A 128 -8.31 2.99 -10.75
C MET A 128 -7.74 4.23 -11.42
N SER A 129 -6.58 4.14 -12.06
CA SER A 129 -5.91 5.31 -12.63
C SER A 129 -5.81 5.21 -14.15
N THR A 130 -5.92 6.35 -14.81
CA THR A 130 -5.66 6.48 -16.24
C THR A 130 -4.15 6.50 -16.53
N ALA A 131 -3.79 6.36 -17.80
CA ALA A 131 -2.39 6.44 -18.21
C ALA A 131 -1.78 7.84 -17.94
N GLU A 132 -2.59 8.90 -18.09
CA GLU A 132 -2.20 10.28 -17.84
C GLU A 132 -1.96 10.54 -16.35
N GLU A 133 -2.79 9.99 -15.47
CA GLU A 133 -2.61 10.08 -14.02
C GLU A 133 -1.35 9.34 -13.57
N ILE A 134 -1.05 8.19 -14.16
CA ILE A 134 0.19 7.45 -13.90
C ILE A 134 1.41 8.25 -14.38
N ASP A 135 1.35 8.85 -15.59
CA ASP A 135 2.42 9.72 -16.11
C ASP A 135 2.68 10.90 -15.18
N HIS A 136 1.61 11.54 -14.69
CA HIS A 136 1.70 12.64 -13.75
C HIS A 136 2.37 12.20 -12.44
N ALA A 137 1.89 11.12 -11.81
CA ALA A 137 2.46 10.58 -10.59
C ALA A 137 3.94 10.22 -10.74
N VAL A 138 4.33 9.59 -11.85
CA VAL A 138 5.72 9.28 -12.19
C VAL A 138 6.56 10.57 -12.29
N SER A 139 6.02 11.63 -12.88
CA SER A 139 6.71 12.91 -12.98
C SER A 139 6.99 13.53 -11.61
N ILE A 140 6.02 13.48 -10.70
CA ILE A 140 6.15 13.94 -9.30
C ILE A 140 7.23 13.12 -8.57
N LEU A 141 7.18 11.79 -8.68
CA LEU A 141 8.15 10.90 -8.02
C LEU A 141 9.58 11.15 -8.52
N ARG A 142 9.78 11.31 -9.83
CA ARG A 142 11.10 11.64 -10.40
C ARG A 142 11.58 13.01 -9.95
N SER A 143 10.70 14.01 -9.90
CA SER A 143 11.01 15.34 -9.38
C SER A 143 11.46 15.29 -7.92
N ALA A 144 10.72 14.55 -7.08
CA ALA A 144 11.05 14.36 -5.68
C ALA A 144 12.38 13.62 -5.50
N GLN A 145 12.64 12.54 -6.28
CA GLN A 145 13.94 11.86 -6.26
C GLN A 145 15.11 12.79 -6.55
N LYS A 146 14.95 13.67 -7.54
CA LYS A 146 15.97 14.66 -7.88
C LYS A 146 16.19 15.66 -6.74
N THR A 147 15.11 16.14 -6.12
CA THR A 147 15.16 17.13 -5.03
C THR A 147 15.81 16.57 -3.77
N TYR A 148 15.41 15.36 -3.37
CA TYR A 148 15.90 14.73 -2.14
C TYR A 148 17.16 13.89 -2.33
N GLY A 149 17.64 13.71 -3.56
CA GLY A 149 18.79 12.86 -3.86
C GLY A 149 18.53 11.37 -3.61
N ASN A 150 17.27 10.95 -3.57
CA ASN A 150 16.89 9.54 -3.36
C ASN A 150 17.17 8.73 -4.63
N LYS A 151 18.12 7.77 -4.54
CA LYS A 151 18.55 6.94 -5.66
C LYS A 151 17.91 5.54 -5.68
N GLN A 152 17.03 5.23 -4.73
CA GLN A 152 16.38 3.92 -4.70
C GLN A 152 15.41 3.80 -5.88
N LYS A 153 15.40 2.62 -6.50
CA LYS A 153 14.39 2.33 -7.52
C LYS A 153 13.00 2.30 -6.89
N ILE A 154 12.08 3.00 -7.54
CA ILE A 154 10.67 3.01 -7.15
C ILE A 154 9.98 1.79 -7.74
N GLY A 155 9.16 1.11 -6.94
CA GLY A 155 8.31 0.01 -7.39
C GLY A 155 6.98 0.52 -7.93
N LEU A 156 6.60 0.10 -9.14
CA LEU A 156 5.36 0.43 -9.80
C LEU A 156 4.55 -0.85 -10.02
N LEU A 157 3.40 -0.97 -9.36
CA LEU A 157 2.61 -2.19 -9.37
C LEU A 157 1.40 -2.06 -10.31
N HIS A 158 1.32 -2.93 -11.31
CA HIS A 158 0.06 -3.14 -12.03
C HIS A 158 -0.99 -3.67 -11.05
N CYS A 159 -2.20 -3.12 -11.09
CA CYS A 159 -3.24 -3.40 -10.12
C CYS A 159 -4.64 -3.22 -10.71
N ASN A 160 -5.54 -4.19 -10.44
CA ASN A 160 -6.98 -4.00 -10.58
C ASN A 160 -7.57 -3.77 -9.18
N SER A 161 -8.41 -2.72 -9.02
CA SER A 161 -8.91 -2.29 -7.71
C SER A 161 -10.26 -2.89 -7.31
N SER A 162 -10.78 -3.85 -8.06
CA SER A 162 -11.95 -4.64 -7.63
C SER A 162 -11.57 -5.64 -6.52
N TYR A 163 -12.48 -5.91 -5.58
CA TYR A 163 -12.27 -6.84 -4.46
C TYR A 163 -13.46 -7.79 -4.31
N PRO A 164 -13.36 -9.08 -4.73
CA PRO A 164 -12.25 -9.66 -5.50
C PRO A 164 -12.22 -9.14 -6.94
N ALA A 165 -11.04 -9.16 -7.56
CA ALA A 165 -10.88 -8.80 -8.95
C ALA A 165 -11.28 -9.96 -9.87
N PRO A 166 -12.18 -9.76 -10.85
CA PRO A 166 -12.50 -10.79 -11.86
C PRO A 166 -11.28 -11.08 -12.74
N VAL A 167 -11.00 -12.37 -12.97
CA VAL A 167 -9.81 -12.80 -13.73
C VAL A 167 -9.76 -12.22 -15.15
N ASN A 168 -10.89 -12.07 -15.81
CA ASN A 168 -11.00 -11.50 -17.15
C ASN A 168 -10.81 -9.98 -17.21
N GLU A 169 -10.73 -9.29 -16.07
CA GLU A 169 -10.51 -7.84 -15.96
C GLU A 169 -9.08 -7.48 -15.51
N LEU A 170 -8.25 -8.46 -15.20
CA LEU A 170 -6.92 -8.22 -14.62
C LEU A 170 -5.95 -7.54 -15.59
N ASN A 171 -6.12 -7.75 -16.89
CA ASN A 171 -5.26 -7.18 -17.93
C ASN A 171 -3.75 -7.29 -17.62
N LEU A 172 -3.28 -8.50 -17.30
CA LEU A 172 -1.89 -8.74 -16.86
C LEU A 172 -0.83 -8.26 -17.87
N SER A 173 -1.20 -8.09 -19.16
CA SER A 173 -0.31 -7.49 -20.18
C SER A 173 0.12 -6.05 -19.82
N GLY A 174 -0.65 -5.37 -18.95
CA GLY A 174 -0.28 -4.06 -18.41
C GLY A 174 1.07 -4.06 -17.70
N ILE A 175 1.52 -5.20 -17.15
CA ILE A 175 2.86 -5.36 -16.56
C ILE A 175 3.94 -5.05 -17.60
N LYS A 176 3.83 -5.61 -18.81
CA LYS A 176 4.78 -5.34 -19.90
C LYS A 176 4.72 -3.89 -20.37
N THR A 177 3.51 -3.37 -20.53
CA THR A 177 3.31 -1.96 -20.92
C THR A 177 3.97 -0.99 -19.94
N LEU A 178 3.83 -1.25 -18.61
CA LEU A 178 4.49 -0.44 -17.60
C LEU A 178 6.02 -0.59 -17.65
N ALA A 179 6.54 -1.80 -17.87
CA ALA A 179 7.97 -2.05 -17.99
C ALA A 179 8.61 -1.33 -19.20
N GLU A 180 7.92 -1.33 -20.33
CA GLU A 180 8.36 -0.64 -21.55
C GLU A 180 8.32 0.89 -21.37
N LYS A 181 7.27 1.40 -20.72
CA LYS A 181 7.05 2.84 -20.56
C LYS A 181 7.92 3.46 -19.46
N TYR A 182 8.22 2.72 -18.39
CA TYR A 182 8.96 3.20 -17.21
C TYR A 182 10.14 2.28 -16.88
N PRO A 183 11.16 2.18 -17.74
CA PRO A 183 12.27 1.22 -17.59
C PRO A 183 13.18 1.52 -16.39
N ASP A 184 13.08 2.70 -15.80
CA ASP A 184 13.77 3.12 -14.59
C ASP A 184 13.08 2.67 -13.30
N PHE A 185 11.86 2.10 -13.38
CA PHE A 185 11.10 1.59 -12.25
C PHE A 185 11.22 0.06 -12.13
N GLU A 186 11.05 -0.47 -10.92
CA GLU A 186 10.80 -1.89 -10.71
C GLU A 186 9.33 -2.19 -10.92
N ILE A 187 9.00 -3.07 -11.84
CA ILE A 187 7.60 -3.38 -12.14
C ILE A 187 7.15 -4.60 -11.33
N GLY A 188 5.97 -4.49 -10.75
CA GLY A 188 5.38 -5.55 -9.94
C GLY A 188 3.89 -5.73 -10.18
N TYR A 189 3.27 -6.56 -9.35
CA TYR A 189 1.85 -6.87 -9.41
C TYR A 189 1.19 -6.77 -8.04
N SER A 190 0.05 -6.12 -7.97
CA SER A 190 -0.79 -6.05 -6.78
C SER A 190 -2.13 -6.75 -7.07
N GLY A 191 -2.17 -8.06 -6.82
CA GLY A 191 -3.34 -8.90 -7.10
C GLY A 191 -4.40 -8.83 -6.03
N HIS A 192 -5.68 -8.88 -6.44
CA HIS A 192 -6.86 -8.95 -5.58
C HIS A 192 -7.81 -10.07 -6.01
N GLU A 193 -7.38 -10.91 -6.90
CA GLU A 193 -8.11 -12.09 -7.38
C GLU A 193 -8.03 -13.25 -6.37
N MET A 194 -8.93 -14.23 -6.57
CA MET A 194 -9.03 -15.42 -5.70
C MET A 194 -8.20 -16.61 -6.23
N THR A 195 -7.44 -16.44 -7.32
CA THR A 195 -6.73 -17.54 -7.99
C THR A 195 -5.21 -17.38 -7.87
N LEU A 196 -4.49 -18.51 -7.83
CA LEU A 196 -3.01 -18.53 -7.80
C LEU A 196 -2.41 -18.41 -9.21
N GLY A 197 -3.11 -18.86 -10.26
CA GLY A 197 -2.59 -18.90 -11.62
C GLY A 197 -2.20 -17.53 -12.17
N THR A 198 -2.96 -16.51 -11.84
CA THR A 198 -2.73 -15.12 -12.25
C THR A 198 -1.51 -14.51 -11.58
N THR A 199 -1.28 -14.83 -10.31
CA THR A 199 -0.07 -14.42 -9.58
C THR A 199 1.19 -15.06 -10.21
N VAL A 200 1.15 -16.34 -10.53
CA VAL A 200 2.25 -17.02 -11.24
C VAL A 200 2.45 -16.42 -12.63
N ALA A 201 1.37 -16.16 -13.37
CA ALA A 201 1.44 -15.52 -14.67
C ALA A 201 2.06 -14.12 -14.62
N SER A 202 1.81 -13.33 -13.57
CA SER A 202 2.40 -12.01 -13.41
C SER A 202 3.93 -12.06 -13.33
N VAL A 203 4.49 -13.05 -12.65
CA VAL A 203 5.95 -13.28 -12.58
C VAL A 203 6.51 -13.61 -13.96
N LEU A 204 5.84 -14.48 -14.74
CA LEU A 204 6.24 -14.80 -16.11
C LEU A 204 6.16 -13.60 -17.06
N LEU A 205 5.34 -12.61 -16.75
CA LEU A 205 5.23 -11.35 -17.48
C LEU A 205 6.25 -10.29 -17.03
N GLY A 206 7.07 -10.59 -16.04
CA GLY A 206 8.17 -9.74 -15.59
C GLY A 206 7.92 -9.00 -14.27
N ALA A 207 6.85 -9.32 -13.53
CA ALA A 207 6.66 -8.76 -12.19
C ALA A 207 7.76 -9.28 -11.24
N SER A 208 8.44 -8.35 -10.54
CA SER A 208 9.52 -8.63 -9.57
C SER A 208 9.15 -8.26 -8.14
N ILE A 209 7.99 -7.59 -7.97
CA ILE A 209 7.42 -7.19 -6.67
C ILE A 209 5.98 -7.69 -6.60
#